data_297788d1a1344f379c376f109e0b0040
#
_entry.id   297788d1a1344f379c376f109e0b0040
#
_cell.length_a   1.000
_cell.length_b   1.000
_cell.length_c   1.000
_cell.angle_alpha   90.00
_cell.angle_beta   90.00
_cell.angle_gamma   90.00
#
_symmetry.space_group_name_H-M   'P 1'
#
loop_
_entity.id
_entity.type
_entity.pdbx_description
1 polymer ?
#
loop_
_entity_poly.entity_id
_entity_poly.type
_entity_poly.pdbx_seq_one_letter_code
_entity_poly.pdbx_strand_id
1 'polypeptide(L)'
;SEAAALTKVKAHVLRYWETQFKMLRPRKNKAGNRMYKKRDLKLIAMIKELLYEKGYTIAGARKKLSDEKDMIKDQLEFSFSDVDRAAMLLEIQRELKGILREIKEEPRP
;
A
#
# COMPACT_ATOMS: atom_id res chain seq x y z
N SER A 1 -7.14 9.63 8.20
CA SER A 1 -6.66 10.17 6.92
C SER A 1 -7.36 9.49 5.76
N GLU A 2 -7.34 10.14 4.64
CA GLU A 2 -7.92 9.59 3.41
C GLU A 2 -7.24 8.28 3.00
N ALA A 3 -5.92 8.24 3.13
CA ALA A 3 -5.16 7.03 2.81
C ALA A 3 -5.55 5.88 3.72
N ALA A 4 -5.75 6.12 5.01
CA ALA A 4 -6.18 5.09 5.93
C ALA A 4 -7.57 4.57 5.56
N ALA A 5 -8.47 5.45 5.14
CA ALA A 5 -9.80 5.05 4.71
C ALA A 5 -9.76 4.21 3.42
N LEU A 6 -8.95 4.62 2.45
CA LEU A 6 -8.84 3.92 1.16
C LEU A 6 -8.13 2.57 1.28
N THR A 7 -7.07 2.50 2.05
CA THR A 7 -6.26 1.28 2.17
C THR A 7 -6.74 0.34 3.25
N LYS A 8 -7.64 0.79 4.12
CA LYS A 8 -8.10 0.05 5.30
C LYS A 8 -6.95 -0.31 6.25
N VAL A 9 -5.93 0.54 6.28
CA VAL A 9 -4.80 0.43 7.19
C VAL A 9 -4.84 1.65 8.11
N LYS A 10 -4.73 1.42 9.39
CA LYS A 10 -4.80 2.50 10.37
C LYS A 10 -3.67 3.50 10.17
N ALA A 11 -3.94 4.77 10.44
CA ALA A 11 -2.97 5.85 10.21
C ALA A 11 -1.64 5.61 10.94
N HIS A 12 -1.69 5.11 12.18
CA HIS A 12 -0.46 4.87 12.94
C HIS A 12 0.37 3.72 12.35
N VAL A 13 -0.29 2.75 11.73
CA VAL A 13 0.40 1.66 11.04
C VAL A 13 1.06 2.18 9.77
N LEU A 14 0.39 3.05 9.02
CA LEU A 14 0.98 3.69 7.85
C LEU A 14 2.23 4.49 8.22
N ARG A 15 2.19 5.22 9.33
CA ARG A 15 3.35 5.97 9.81
C ARG A 15 4.51 5.04 10.17
N TYR A 16 4.20 3.90 10.79
CA TYR A 16 5.21 2.91 11.09
C TYR A 16 5.84 2.35 9.81
N TRP A 17 5.02 2.03 8.82
CA TRP A 17 5.51 1.51 7.55
C TRP A 17 6.41 2.49 6.82
N GLU A 18 6.15 3.79 6.94
CA GLU A 18 7.05 4.81 6.38
C GLU A 18 8.47 4.70 6.93
N THR A 19 8.61 4.30 8.18
CA THR A 19 9.93 4.13 8.78
C THR A 19 10.60 2.83 8.35
N GLN A 20 9.84 1.82 7.95
CA GLN A 20 10.36 0.51 7.59
C GLN A 20 10.55 0.31 6.09
N PHE A 21 9.81 1.03 5.28
CA PHE A 21 9.84 0.89 3.81
C PHE A 21 10.25 2.21 3.18
N LYS A 22 11.51 2.29 2.75
CA LYS A 22 12.07 3.52 2.19
C LYS A 22 11.39 3.98 0.90
N MET A 23 10.74 3.08 0.20
CA MET A 23 9.99 3.40 -1.02
C MET A 23 8.71 4.19 -0.71
N LEU A 24 8.19 4.07 0.49
CA LEU A 24 6.96 4.74 0.91
C LEU A 24 7.30 6.13 1.46
N ARG A 25 7.10 7.16 0.63
CA ARG A 25 7.50 8.53 0.95
C ARG A 25 6.38 9.52 0.65
N PRO A 26 5.38 9.62 1.53
CA PRO A 26 4.34 10.61 1.33
C PRO A 26 4.90 12.02 1.55
N ARG A 27 4.29 12.98 0.86
CA ARG A 27 4.60 14.38 1.10
C ARG A 27 3.74 14.91 2.23
N LYS A 28 4.20 15.97 2.88
CA LYS A 28 3.41 16.71 3.84
C LYS A 28 2.94 18.02 3.20
N ASN A 29 1.69 18.37 3.44
CA ASN A 29 1.20 19.68 3.00
C ASN A 29 1.63 20.77 4.00
N LYS A 30 1.20 22.01 3.75
CA LYS A 30 1.58 23.14 4.60
C LYS A 30 1.08 23.01 6.04
N ALA A 31 -0.01 22.27 6.23
CA ALA A 31 -0.57 22.03 7.56
C ALA A 31 0.08 20.84 8.28
N GLY A 32 1.09 20.21 7.66
CA GLY A 32 1.78 19.07 8.25
C GLY A 32 1.09 17.73 8.07
N ASN A 33 -0.01 17.69 7.31
CA ASN A 33 -0.71 16.44 7.03
C ASN A 33 -0.02 15.66 5.92
N ARG A 34 -0.02 14.33 6.05
CA ARG A 34 0.56 13.46 5.04
C ARG A 34 -0.30 13.40 3.79
N MET A 35 0.33 13.56 2.64
CA MET A 35 -0.33 13.50 1.33
C MET A 35 0.22 12.30 0.58
N TYR A 36 -0.57 11.24 0.50
CA TYR A 36 -0.18 10.01 -0.19
C TYR A 36 -0.51 10.11 -1.67
N LYS A 37 0.48 9.81 -2.51
CA LYS A 37 0.30 9.76 -3.96
C LYS A 37 -0.27 8.40 -4.35
N LYS A 38 -0.70 8.30 -5.61
CA LYS A 38 -1.20 7.04 -6.16
C LYS A 38 -0.18 5.91 -6.02
N ARG A 39 1.10 6.20 -6.30
CA ARG A 39 2.16 5.19 -6.14
C ARG A 39 2.29 4.73 -4.68
N ASP A 40 2.12 5.64 -3.75
CA ASP A 40 2.16 5.30 -2.33
C ASP A 40 1.01 4.38 -1.96
N LEU A 41 -0.19 4.67 -2.46
CA LEU A 41 -1.37 3.84 -2.21
C LEU A 41 -1.19 2.43 -2.79
N LYS A 42 -0.65 2.34 -4.00
CA LYS A 42 -0.37 1.05 -4.63
C LYS A 42 0.69 0.28 -3.85
N LEU A 43 1.72 0.97 -3.39
CA LEU A 43 2.77 0.36 -2.58
C LEU A 43 2.22 -0.13 -1.23
N ILE A 44 1.36 0.65 -0.60
CA ILE A 44 0.69 0.24 0.64
C ILE A 44 -0.11 -1.05 0.41
N ALA A 45 -0.83 -1.14 -0.70
CA ALA A 45 -1.57 -2.34 -1.04
C ALA A 45 -0.64 -3.56 -1.20
N MET A 46 0.52 -3.38 -1.83
CA MET A 46 1.52 -4.44 -1.96
C MET A 46 2.07 -4.88 -0.61
N ILE A 47 2.39 -3.93 0.25
CA ILE A 47 2.88 -4.22 1.60
C ILE A 47 1.83 -4.99 2.39
N LYS A 48 0.59 -4.52 2.33
CA LYS A 48 -0.51 -5.17 3.04
C LYS A 48 -0.69 -6.61 2.59
N GLU A 49 -0.62 -6.87 1.29
CA GLU A 49 -0.72 -8.21 0.75
C GLU A 49 0.41 -9.10 1.27
N LEU A 50 1.64 -8.61 1.26
CA LEU A 50 2.79 -9.38 1.76
C LEU A 50 2.65 -9.72 3.24
N LEU A 51 2.26 -8.75 4.05
CA LEU A 51 2.21 -8.94 5.50
C LEU A 51 0.98 -9.74 5.94
N TYR A 52 -0.20 -9.41 5.41
CA TYR A 52 -1.45 -9.97 5.92
C TYR A 52 -1.93 -11.20 5.17
N GLU A 53 -1.61 -11.31 3.90
CA GLU A 53 -2.05 -12.44 3.10
C GLU A 53 -0.96 -13.49 2.96
N LYS A 54 0.26 -13.06 2.66
CA LYS A 54 1.37 -13.98 2.43
C LYS A 54 2.20 -14.26 3.67
N GLY A 55 1.91 -13.59 4.77
CA GLY A 55 2.56 -13.87 6.05
C GLY A 55 4.02 -13.46 6.17
N TYR A 56 4.47 -12.52 5.34
CA TYR A 56 5.83 -12.01 5.45
C TYR A 56 6.02 -11.22 6.74
N THR A 57 7.22 -11.28 7.30
CA THR A 57 7.62 -10.35 8.35
C THR A 57 7.92 -8.99 7.72
N ILE A 58 8.02 -7.95 8.55
CA ILE A 58 8.42 -6.61 8.07
C ILE A 58 9.78 -6.71 7.36
N ALA A 59 10.75 -7.38 7.97
CA ALA A 59 12.08 -7.54 7.37
C ALA A 59 12.02 -8.32 6.05
N GLY A 60 11.23 -9.39 6.01
CA GLY A 60 11.05 -10.18 4.80
C GLY A 60 10.36 -9.41 3.69
N ALA A 61 9.32 -8.65 4.02
CA ALA A 61 8.63 -7.81 3.05
C ALA A 61 9.55 -6.72 2.51
N ARG A 62 10.35 -6.11 3.38
CA ARG A 62 11.30 -5.07 2.98
C ARG A 62 12.34 -5.65 2.01
N LYS A 63 12.85 -6.83 2.30
CA LYS A 63 13.81 -7.49 1.41
C LYS A 63 13.17 -7.83 0.07
N LYS A 64 11.97 -8.38 0.08
CA LYS A 64 11.23 -8.74 -1.13
C LYS A 64 11.04 -7.53 -2.04
N LEU A 65 10.60 -6.40 -1.48
CA LEU A 65 10.41 -5.18 -2.23
C LEU A 65 11.72 -4.60 -2.75
N SER A 66 12.79 -4.70 -1.97
CA SER A 66 14.11 -4.23 -2.37
C SER A 66 14.66 -5.06 -3.53
N ASP A 67 14.53 -6.38 -3.46
CA ASP A 67 15.02 -7.29 -4.51
C ASP A 67 14.26 -7.10 -5.83
N GLU A 68 12.99 -6.71 -5.75
CA GLU A 68 12.13 -6.49 -6.93
C GLU A 68 11.94 -5.01 -7.24
N LYS A 69 12.80 -4.16 -6.74
CA LYS A 69 12.66 -2.71 -6.80
C LYS A 69 12.40 -2.17 -8.21
N ASP A 70 13.17 -2.61 -9.19
CA ASP A 70 13.03 -2.09 -10.55
C ASP A 70 11.71 -2.51 -11.18
N MET A 71 11.32 -3.75 -10.99
CA MET A 71 10.04 -4.25 -11.49
C MET A 71 8.86 -3.55 -10.84
N ILE A 72 8.95 -3.33 -9.52
CA ILE A 72 7.90 -2.62 -8.77
C ILE A 72 7.82 -1.17 -9.23
N LYS A 73 8.94 -0.52 -9.43
CA LYS A 73 8.99 0.86 -9.90
C LYS A 73 8.30 1.00 -11.25
N ASP A 74 8.61 0.11 -12.19
CA ASP A 74 7.99 0.12 -13.50
C ASP A 74 6.48 -0.08 -13.39
N GLN A 75 6.05 -1.01 -12.57
CA GLN A 75 4.64 -1.28 -12.35
C GLN A 75 3.92 -0.09 -11.74
N LEU A 76 4.53 0.57 -10.76
CA LEU A 76 3.96 1.74 -10.12
C LEU A 76 3.84 2.92 -11.10
N GLU A 77 4.88 3.17 -11.88
CA GLU A 77 4.89 4.26 -12.85
C GLU A 77 3.93 4.01 -14.02
N PHE A 78 3.90 2.78 -14.50
CA PHE A 78 3.02 2.41 -15.60
C PHE A 78 1.55 2.56 -15.25
N SER A 79 1.20 2.35 -13.98
CA SER A 79 -0.18 2.44 -13.52
C SER A 79 -0.68 3.87 -13.36
N PHE A 80 0.18 4.87 -13.55
CA PHE A 80 -0.12 6.25 -13.19
C PHE A 80 -0.35 7.17 -14.39
N SER A 81 -1.12 6.73 -15.38
CA SER A 81 -1.62 7.70 -16.34
C SER A 81 -2.70 8.54 -15.66
N ASP A 82 -2.71 9.85 -15.96
CA ASP A 82 -3.68 10.75 -15.36
C ASP A 82 -5.12 10.40 -15.74
N VAL A 83 -5.30 9.74 -16.87
CA VAL A 83 -6.61 9.34 -17.39
C VAL A 83 -7.26 8.29 -16.49
N ASP A 84 -6.48 7.46 -15.83
CA ASP A 84 -6.97 6.31 -15.10
C ASP A 84 -6.94 6.48 -13.57
N ARG A 85 -6.81 7.71 -13.11
CA ARG A 85 -6.69 7.98 -11.69
C ARG A 85 -7.82 7.40 -10.85
N ALA A 86 -9.06 7.67 -11.26
CA ALA A 86 -10.23 7.16 -10.54
C ALA A 86 -10.35 5.65 -10.65
N ALA A 87 -10.07 5.12 -11.86
CA ALA A 87 -10.09 3.68 -12.09
C ALA A 87 -9.04 2.96 -11.23
N MET A 88 -7.86 3.56 -11.09
CA MET A 88 -6.80 2.99 -10.27
C MET A 88 -7.20 2.92 -8.80
N LEU A 89 -7.82 3.97 -8.28
CA LEU A 89 -8.28 3.97 -6.89
C LEU A 89 -9.34 2.90 -6.66
N LEU A 90 -10.26 2.74 -7.62
CA LEU A 90 -11.26 1.67 -7.56
C LEU A 90 -10.61 0.29 -7.58
N GLU A 91 -9.60 0.12 -8.40
CA GLU A 91 -8.86 -1.14 -8.48
C GLU A 91 -8.19 -1.48 -7.15
N ILE A 92 -7.54 -0.51 -6.53
CA ILE A 92 -6.93 -0.69 -5.20
C ILE A 92 -7.99 -1.08 -4.18
N GLN A 93 -9.14 -0.41 -4.18
CA GLN A 93 -10.22 -0.73 -3.26
C GLN A 93 -10.74 -2.15 -3.47
N ARG A 94 -10.86 -2.58 -4.72
CA ARG A 94 -11.31 -3.95 -5.03
C ARG A 94 -10.30 -4.99 -4.52
N GLU A 95 -9.03 -4.75 -4.77
CA GLU A 95 -7.97 -5.66 -4.29
C GLU A 95 -8.01 -5.78 -2.78
N LEU A 96 -8.13 -4.64 -2.09
CA LEU A 96 -8.19 -4.62 -0.63
C LEU A 96 -9.45 -5.28 -0.09
N LYS A 97 -10.58 -5.08 -0.73
CA LYS A 97 -11.83 -5.76 -0.34
C LYS A 97 -11.71 -7.27 -0.51
N GLY A 98 -11.07 -7.72 -1.59
CA GLY A 98 -10.81 -9.13 -1.80
C GLY A 98 -9.95 -9.71 -0.69
N ILE A 99 -8.87 -9.04 -0.35
CA ILE A 99 -7.97 -9.45 0.73
C ILE A 99 -8.71 -9.50 2.06
N LEU A 100 -9.49 -8.46 2.36
CA LEU A 100 -10.26 -8.41 3.61
C LEU A 100 -11.33 -9.50 3.67
N ARG A 101 -11.96 -9.80 2.55
CA ARG A 101 -12.95 -10.88 2.47
C ARG A 101 -12.31 -12.22 2.79
N GLU A 102 -11.16 -12.50 2.20
CA GLU A 102 -10.42 -13.73 2.47
C GLU A 102 -10.04 -13.84 3.94
N ILE A 103 -9.57 -12.75 4.53
CA ILE A 103 -9.20 -12.69 5.94
C ILE A 103 -10.41 -12.96 6.82
N LYS A 104 -11.59 -12.44 6.46
CA LYS A 104 -12.82 -12.64 7.23
C LYS A 104 -13.40 -14.03 7.09
N GLU A 105 -13.25 -14.65 5.92
CA GLU A 105 -13.79 -15.96 5.64
C GLU A 105 -12.96 -17.08 6.25
N GLU A 106 -11.68 -16.86 6.42
CA GLU A 106 -10.82 -17.84 7.05
C GLU A 106 -11.01 -17.84 8.55
N PRO A 107 -11.23 -19.02 9.18
CA PRO A 107 -11.29 -19.08 10.64
C PRO A 107 -9.92 -18.67 11.19
N ARG A 108 -9.95 -17.69 12.04
CA ARG A 108 -8.74 -17.23 12.67
C ARG A 108 -8.49 -17.98 13.95
N PRO A 109 -7.28 -18.47 14.13
CA PRO A 109 -6.92 -19.09 15.40
C PRO A 109 -6.95 -18.09 16.53
#